data_e23fdbdb4deb874ad0a60f17a9d5aac6
#
_entry.id   e23fdbdb4deb874ad0a60f17a9d5aac6
#
_cell.length_a   1.000
_cell.length_b   1.000
_cell.length_c   1.000
_cell.angle_alpha   90.00
_cell.angle_beta   90.00
_cell.angle_gamma   90.00
#
_symmetry.space_group_name_H-M   'P 1'
#
loop_
_entity.id
_entity.type
_entity.pdbx_description
1 polymer ?
#
loop_
_entity_poly.entity_id
_entity_poly.type
_entity_poly.pdbx_seq_one_letter_code
_entity_poly.pdbx_strand_id
1 'polypeptide(L)'
;MWAQQPRFAEGLGPFSQVAQGAGYVGIEVSHLTDLGGFESLLNQSVLPVHSLHAPTPRPAAAARGLNLAATDEDERAAAVGSTVRTMDYAVRVGARFVVVHLGHISERLDEEDQLRRFFQQGRIESDEARATRDQAHRRRRELVGPHLTAAQRSLAELAEAASARGVAIGLENRLGFREIPSPEETALLLADYPPGLVGYWHDTGHLEVQGRLGLLDRQEALDSLGARILGTHLHDVQGLRDHRAPGNGESDWAYIARALPPAAVRTFEISGDEPETFIQGAIGFLARCGIL
;
A
#
# COMPACT_ATOMS: atom_id res chain seq x y z
N MET A 1 0.57 -9.65 -6.09
CA MET A 1 -0.38 -9.57 -7.21
C MET A 1 0.11 -10.42 -8.39
N TRP A 2 1.29 -10.18 -9.00
CA TRP A 2 1.82 -11.01 -10.10
C TRP A 2 1.90 -12.51 -9.75
N ALA A 3 2.31 -12.86 -8.51
CA ALA A 3 2.35 -14.24 -8.03
C ALA A 3 0.98 -14.98 -8.02
N GLN A 4 -0.12 -14.27 -8.21
CA GLN A 4 -1.47 -14.87 -8.26
C GLN A 4 -1.86 -15.41 -9.63
N GLN A 5 -0.97 -15.32 -10.62
CA GLN A 5 -1.23 -15.94 -11.92
C GLN A 5 -1.44 -17.44 -11.80
N PRO A 6 -2.35 -18.04 -12.57
CA PRO A 6 -2.67 -19.48 -12.47
C PRO A 6 -1.46 -20.41 -12.62
N ARG A 7 -0.44 -19.98 -13.37
CA ARG A 7 0.83 -20.73 -13.52
C ARG A 7 1.65 -20.90 -12.24
N PHE A 8 1.35 -20.12 -11.20
CA PHE A 8 2.00 -20.18 -9.90
C PHE A 8 1.09 -20.81 -8.81
N ALA A 9 -0.05 -21.41 -9.20
CA ALA A 9 -1.01 -22.00 -8.27
C ALA A 9 -0.43 -23.17 -7.46
N GLU A 10 0.59 -23.85 -7.99
CA GLU A 10 1.25 -24.99 -7.32
C GLU A 10 2.29 -24.56 -6.26
N GLY A 11 2.54 -23.25 -6.11
CA GLY A 11 3.42 -22.71 -5.11
C GLY A 11 4.23 -21.50 -5.56
N LEU A 12 4.82 -20.80 -4.60
CA LEU A 12 5.58 -19.55 -4.85
C LEU A 12 7.05 -19.81 -5.21
N GLY A 13 7.53 -21.03 -5.18
CA GLY A 13 8.88 -21.37 -5.64
C GLY A 13 9.11 -21.05 -7.12
N PRO A 14 8.25 -21.54 -8.05
CA PRO A 14 8.33 -21.19 -9.47
C PRO A 14 8.20 -19.70 -9.74
N PHE A 15 7.35 -18.99 -8.97
CA PHE A 15 7.25 -17.53 -9.04
C PHE A 15 8.59 -16.85 -8.72
N SER A 16 9.27 -17.27 -7.64
CA SER A 16 10.53 -16.65 -7.21
C SER A 16 11.65 -16.84 -8.26
N GLN A 17 11.68 -17.97 -8.96
CA GLN A 17 12.62 -18.23 -10.06
C GLN A 17 12.35 -17.31 -11.27
N VAL A 18 11.08 -17.14 -11.65
CA VAL A 18 10.70 -16.24 -12.75
C VAL A 18 11.03 -14.79 -12.38
N ALA A 19 10.72 -14.38 -11.16
CA ALA A 19 11.05 -13.03 -10.68
C ALA A 19 12.57 -12.78 -10.68
N GLN A 20 13.38 -13.73 -10.21
CA GLN A 20 14.83 -13.64 -10.27
C GLN A 20 15.34 -13.53 -11.71
N GLY A 21 14.80 -14.34 -12.62
CA GLY A 21 15.14 -14.29 -14.05
C GLY A 21 14.77 -12.97 -14.71
N ALA A 22 13.77 -12.27 -14.21
CA ALA A 22 13.38 -10.92 -14.65
C ALA A 22 14.20 -9.80 -13.99
N GLY A 23 15.14 -10.13 -13.07
CA GLY A 23 16.04 -9.17 -12.43
C GLY A 23 15.58 -8.67 -11.05
N TYR A 24 14.50 -9.21 -10.49
CA TYR A 24 14.08 -8.88 -9.13
C TYR A 24 15.02 -9.54 -8.11
N VAL A 25 15.29 -8.84 -7.00
CA VAL A 25 16.28 -9.25 -6.00
C VAL A 25 15.66 -9.65 -4.65
N GLY A 26 14.35 -9.52 -4.52
CA GLY A 26 13.62 -9.86 -3.31
C GLY A 26 12.12 -9.90 -3.52
N ILE A 27 11.40 -10.34 -2.50
CA ILE A 27 9.95 -10.52 -2.52
C ILE A 27 9.33 -9.76 -1.37
N GLU A 28 8.20 -9.13 -1.64
CA GLU A 28 7.19 -8.79 -0.63
C GLU A 28 6.10 -9.85 -0.62
N VAL A 29 5.71 -10.31 0.57
CA VAL A 29 4.63 -11.28 0.71
C VAL A 29 3.31 -10.55 0.91
N SER A 30 2.39 -10.72 -0.02
CA SER A 30 1.07 -10.08 -0.02
C SER A 30 0.17 -10.56 1.13
N HIS A 31 -0.66 -9.67 1.65
CA HIS A 31 -1.73 -9.94 2.62
C HIS A 31 -2.77 -10.98 2.13
N LEU A 32 -2.74 -11.34 0.85
CA LEU A 32 -3.59 -12.40 0.28
C LEU A 32 -2.99 -13.80 0.43
N THR A 33 -1.72 -13.90 0.83
CA THR A 33 -1.01 -15.19 1.00
C THR A 33 -1.47 -15.88 2.27
N ASP A 34 -2.02 -17.06 2.15
CA ASP A 34 -2.39 -17.92 3.27
C ASP A 34 -1.16 -18.62 3.89
N LEU A 35 -1.39 -19.38 4.97
CA LEU A 35 -0.29 -20.08 5.66
C LEU A 35 0.39 -21.11 4.75
N GLY A 36 -0.35 -21.84 3.93
CA GLY A 36 0.19 -22.85 3.02
C GLY A 36 1.11 -22.23 1.97
N GLY A 37 0.67 -21.13 1.35
CA GLY A 37 1.47 -20.35 0.40
C GLY A 37 2.71 -19.74 1.05
N PHE A 38 2.60 -19.25 2.29
CA PHE A 38 3.73 -18.72 3.05
C PHE A 38 4.78 -19.78 3.36
N GLU A 39 4.38 -20.96 3.85
CA GLU A 39 5.30 -22.08 4.11
C GLU A 39 5.92 -22.61 2.81
N SER A 40 5.18 -22.66 1.73
CA SER A 40 5.71 -23.00 0.40
C SER A 40 6.80 -22.01 -0.03
N LEU A 41 6.56 -20.71 0.15
CA LEU A 41 7.57 -19.69 -0.15
C LEU A 41 8.84 -19.90 0.64
N LEU A 42 8.74 -20.12 1.97
CA LEU A 42 9.90 -20.33 2.84
C LEU A 42 10.77 -21.52 2.40
N ASN A 43 10.13 -22.58 1.92
CA ASN A 43 10.83 -23.81 1.56
C ASN A 43 11.40 -23.79 0.14
N GLN A 44 10.89 -22.96 -0.75
CA GLN A 44 11.15 -23.04 -2.19
C GLN A 44 11.67 -21.75 -2.82
N SER A 45 11.57 -20.60 -2.12
CA SER A 45 11.99 -19.33 -2.71
C SER A 45 13.52 -19.28 -2.89
N VAL A 46 13.93 -18.81 -4.05
CA VAL A 46 15.33 -18.50 -4.38
C VAL A 46 15.67 -17.03 -4.09
N LEU A 47 14.68 -16.22 -3.74
CA LEU A 47 14.81 -14.81 -3.41
C LEU A 47 14.52 -14.57 -1.91
N PRO A 48 15.24 -13.65 -1.26
CA PRO A 48 14.93 -13.25 0.11
C PRO A 48 13.59 -12.52 0.20
N VAL A 49 12.95 -12.64 1.36
CA VAL A 49 11.76 -11.84 1.69
C VAL A 49 12.23 -10.53 2.35
N HIS A 50 11.88 -9.39 1.76
CA HIS A 50 12.24 -8.06 2.26
C HIS A 50 11.16 -7.42 3.12
N SER A 51 9.89 -7.65 2.78
CA SER A 51 8.74 -7.09 3.48
C SER A 51 7.56 -8.05 3.49
N LEU A 52 6.70 -7.88 4.48
CA LEU A 52 5.40 -8.55 4.54
C LEU A 52 4.30 -7.49 4.60
N HIS A 53 3.28 -7.68 3.77
CA HIS A 53 2.08 -6.85 3.80
C HIS A 53 1.08 -7.44 4.81
N ALA A 54 0.76 -6.72 5.88
CA ALA A 54 -0.14 -7.20 6.92
C ALA A 54 -1.62 -7.25 6.44
N PRO A 55 -2.39 -8.26 6.87
CA PRO A 55 -2.03 -9.41 7.69
C PRO A 55 -1.45 -10.56 6.86
N THR A 56 -0.24 -10.99 7.15
CA THR A 56 0.41 -12.14 6.46
C THR A 56 1.01 -13.08 7.51
N PRO A 57 0.77 -14.40 7.44
CA PRO A 57 -0.17 -15.08 6.54
C PRO A 57 -1.63 -14.69 6.82
N ARG A 58 -2.44 -14.69 5.76
CA ARG A 58 -3.85 -14.32 5.84
C ARG A 58 -4.59 -15.25 6.82
N PRO A 59 -5.23 -14.72 7.87
CA PRO A 59 -5.99 -15.55 8.80
C PRO A 59 -7.20 -16.19 8.11
N ALA A 60 -7.48 -17.45 8.40
CA ALA A 60 -8.66 -18.17 7.87
C ALA A 60 -10.00 -17.47 8.22
N ALA A 61 -10.06 -16.81 9.39
CA ALA A 61 -11.22 -16.05 9.84
C ALA A 61 -11.31 -14.62 9.27
N ALA A 62 -10.30 -14.12 8.53
CA ALA A 62 -10.25 -12.77 7.99
C ALA A 62 -11.07 -12.59 6.70
N ALA A 63 -12.20 -13.29 6.58
CA ALA A 63 -13.20 -12.97 5.55
C ALA A 63 -13.82 -11.57 5.73
N ARG A 64 -13.66 -10.96 6.91
CA ARG A 64 -13.97 -9.55 7.19
C ARG A 64 -12.65 -8.82 7.38
N GLY A 65 -12.43 -7.76 6.59
CA GLY A 65 -11.21 -6.96 6.67
C GLY A 65 -10.95 -6.53 8.10
N LEU A 66 -9.73 -6.73 8.58
CA LEU A 66 -9.30 -6.24 9.89
C LEU A 66 -9.12 -4.72 9.78
N ASN A 67 -9.76 -3.97 10.68
CA ASN A 67 -9.74 -2.51 10.67
C ASN A 67 -9.01 -1.98 11.93
N LEU A 68 -7.76 -1.55 11.76
CA LEU A 68 -6.97 -0.94 12.85
C LEU A 68 -7.56 0.41 13.31
N ALA A 69 -8.43 1.02 12.51
CA ALA A 69 -9.18 2.23 12.81
C ALA A 69 -10.61 1.93 13.30
N ALA A 70 -10.91 0.68 13.68
CA ALA A 70 -12.22 0.33 14.21
C ALA A 70 -12.50 1.07 15.53
N THR A 71 -13.70 1.62 15.65
CA THR A 71 -14.18 2.24 16.89
C THR A 71 -14.66 1.18 17.90
N ASP A 72 -14.98 -0.02 17.44
CA ASP A 72 -15.19 -1.19 18.27
C ASP A 72 -13.83 -1.73 18.74
N GLU A 73 -13.67 -1.86 20.07
CA GLU A 73 -12.39 -2.23 20.67
C GLU A 73 -12.00 -3.68 20.40
N ASP A 74 -12.95 -4.60 20.33
CA ASP A 74 -12.67 -6.01 20.06
C ASP A 74 -12.20 -6.20 18.61
N GLU A 75 -12.82 -5.51 17.66
CA GLU A 75 -12.41 -5.48 16.26
C GLU A 75 -10.99 -4.87 16.12
N ARG A 76 -10.75 -3.73 16.75
CA ARG A 76 -9.46 -3.05 16.75
C ARG A 76 -8.35 -3.94 17.33
N ALA A 77 -8.59 -4.53 18.51
CA ALA A 77 -7.63 -5.40 19.18
C ALA A 77 -7.33 -6.67 18.34
N ALA A 78 -8.34 -7.24 17.70
CA ALA A 78 -8.15 -8.37 16.77
C ALA A 78 -7.27 -7.98 15.58
N ALA A 79 -7.44 -6.77 15.03
CA ALA A 79 -6.62 -6.25 13.94
C ALA A 79 -5.16 -6.03 14.38
N VAL A 80 -4.94 -5.42 15.55
CA VAL A 80 -3.61 -5.26 16.17
C VAL A 80 -2.95 -6.62 16.36
N GLY A 81 -3.62 -7.57 17.01
CA GLY A 81 -3.09 -8.92 17.23
C GLY A 81 -2.73 -9.65 15.93
N SER A 82 -3.49 -9.44 14.86
CA SER A 82 -3.18 -10.00 13.54
C SER A 82 -1.94 -9.37 12.91
N THR A 83 -1.78 -8.05 13.02
CA THR A 83 -0.62 -7.33 12.52
C THR A 83 0.65 -7.69 13.29
N VAL A 84 0.55 -7.84 14.63
CA VAL A 84 1.67 -8.31 15.46
C VAL A 84 2.12 -9.71 15.05
N ARG A 85 1.18 -10.63 14.75
CA ARG A 85 1.56 -11.94 14.18
C ARG A 85 2.31 -11.82 12.86
N THR A 86 1.96 -10.87 11.99
CA THR A 86 2.74 -10.61 10.77
C THR A 86 4.18 -10.19 11.10
N MET A 87 4.37 -9.39 12.15
CA MET A 87 5.73 -9.02 12.60
C MET A 87 6.52 -10.24 13.10
N ASP A 88 5.88 -11.20 13.80
CA ASP A 88 6.53 -12.45 14.19
C ASP A 88 6.98 -13.25 12.96
N TYR A 89 6.17 -13.30 11.91
CA TYR A 89 6.55 -13.92 10.65
C TYR A 89 7.65 -13.13 9.91
N ALA A 90 7.64 -11.80 9.99
CA ALA A 90 8.71 -10.97 9.43
C ALA A 90 10.06 -11.31 10.08
N VAL A 91 10.12 -11.41 11.39
CA VAL A 91 11.33 -11.87 12.11
C VAL A 91 11.76 -13.27 11.65
N ARG A 92 10.81 -14.21 11.53
CA ARG A 92 11.10 -15.59 11.10
C ARG A 92 11.76 -15.67 9.72
N VAL A 93 11.41 -14.77 8.80
CA VAL A 93 11.97 -14.75 7.43
C VAL A 93 13.10 -13.75 7.24
N GLY A 94 13.47 -13.00 8.28
CA GLY A 94 14.48 -11.95 8.21
C GLY A 94 14.03 -10.70 7.44
N ALA A 95 12.73 -10.50 7.27
CA ALA A 95 12.18 -9.30 6.64
C ALA A 95 12.31 -8.08 7.56
N ARG A 96 12.64 -6.94 6.97
CA ARG A 96 12.90 -5.69 7.71
C ARG A 96 11.66 -4.83 7.88
N PHE A 97 10.67 -4.98 7.02
CA PHE A 97 9.51 -4.10 6.95
C PHE A 97 8.20 -4.88 7.01
N VAL A 98 7.22 -4.30 7.69
CA VAL A 98 5.83 -4.72 7.66
C VAL A 98 5.01 -3.56 7.11
N VAL A 99 4.39 -3.74 5.94
CA VAL A 99 3.50 -2.77 5.33
C VAL A 99 2.13 -2.88 5.98
N VAL A 100 1.54 -1.75 6.36
CA VAL A 100 0.32 -1.70 7.16
C VAL A 100 -0.70 -0.74 6.56
N HIS A 101 -1.90 -1.24 6.35
CA HIS A 101 -3.11 -0.43 6.16
C HIS A 101 -3.71 -0.09 7.52
N LEU A 102 -3.81 1.18 7.89
CA LEU A 102 -4.38 1.57 9.19
C LEU A 102 -5.90 1.42 9.28
N GLY A 103 -6.58 1.21 8.17
CA GLY A 103 -8.00 0.95 8.18
C GLY A 103 -8.83 2.00 7.47
N HIS A 104 -10.07 2.19 7.91
CA HIS A 104 -11.03 3.04 7.20
C HIS A 104 -12.16 3.51 8.12
N ILE A 105 -12.82 4.60 7.71
CA ILE A 105 -14.09 5.04 8.27
C ILE A 105 -15.15 3.98 7.96
N SER A 106 -15.96 3.60 8.95
CA SER A 106 -16.96 2.53 8.81
C SER A 106 -18.07 2.90 7.82
N GLU A 107 -18.44 4.16 7.80
CA GLU A 107 -19.46 4.69 6.90
C GLU A 107 -18.96 4.77 5.47
N ARG A 108 -19.86 4.56 4.53
CA ARG A 108 -19.59 4.69 3.11
C ARG A 108 -19.61 6.17 2.69
N LEU A 109 -18.64 6.55 1.86
CA LEU A 109 -18.59 7.85 1.19
C LEU A 109 -18.95 7.66 -0.28
N ASP A 110 -20.25 7.81 -0.60
CA ASP A 110 -20.75 7.59 -1.96
C ASP A 110 -20.28 8.66 -2.97
N GLU A 111 -19.73 9.76 -2.48
CA GLU A 111 -19.16 10.85 -3.25
C GLU A 111 -17.96 10.36 -4.11
N GLU A 112 -17.15 9.45 -3.60
CA GLU A 112 -16.04 8.87 -4.38
C GLU A 112 -16.56 8.11 -5.62
N ASP A 113 -17.61 7.29 -5.46
CA ASP A 113 -18.25 6.60 -6.58
C ASP A 113 -18.85 7.57 -7.61
N GLN A 114 -19.36 8.73 -7.16
CA GLN A 114 -19.84 9.78 -8.05
C GLN A 114 -18.69 10.42 -8.82
N LEU A 115 -17.57 10.73 -8.17
CA LEU A 115 -16.38 11.29 -8.81
C LEU A 115 -15.81 10.33 -9.84
N ARG A 116 -15.75 9.01 -9.54
CA ARG A 116 -15.34 7.98 -10.49
C ARG A 116 -16.23 7.99 -11.76
N ARG A 117 -17.55 8.14 -11.60
CA ARG A 117 -18.48 8.29 -12.74
C ARG A 117 -18.24 9.58 -13.52
N PHE A 118 -18.03 10.73 -12.84
CA PHE A 118 -17.68 11.98 -13.54
C PHE A 118 -16.39 11.85 -14.33
N PHE A 119 -15.36 11.19 -13.77
CA PHE A 119 -14.10 10.94 -14.47
C PHE A 119 -14.32 10.09 -15.74
N GLN A 120 -15.05 8.98 -15.64
CA GLN A 120 -15.37 8.11 -16.78
C GLN A 120 -16.16 8.82 -17.87
N GLN A 121 -16.94 9.82 -17.52
CA GLN A 121 -17.72 10.66 -18.46
C GLN A 121 -16.94 11.86 -19.03
N GLY A 122 -15.66 12.02 -18.64
CA GLY A 122 -14.87 13.21 -19.02
C GLY A 122 -15.36 14.52 -18.36
N ARG A 123 -16.08 14.42 -17.25
CA ARG A 123 -16.72 15.57 -16.55
C ARG A 123 -16.10 15.86 -15.19
N ILE A 124 -14.90 15.37 -14.93
CA ILE A 124 -14.26 15.51 -13.59
C ILE A 124 -14.00 17.00 -13.23
N GLU A 125 -13.90 17.88 -14.22
CA GLU A 125 -13.70 19.32 -14.02
C GLU A 125 -15.01 20.13 -13.99
N SER A 126 -16.16 19.46 -14.01
CA SER A 126 -17.46 20.15 -13.94
C SER A 126 -17.73 20.76 -12.56
N ASP A 127 -18.68 21.72 -12.49
CA ASP A 127 -19.11 22.33 -11.24
C ASP A 127 -19.72 21.28 -10.29
N GLU A 128 -20.46 20.30 -10.85
CA GLU A 128 -21.04 19.21 -10.08
C GLU A 128 -19.95 18.33 -9.45
N ALA A 129 -18.88 18.03 -10.20
CA ALA A 129 -17.77 17.25 -9.66
C ALA A 129 -17.03 18.04 -8.55
N ARG A 130 -16.84 19.36 -8.72
CA ARG A 130 -16.28 20.23 -7.67
C ARG A 130 -17.14 20.22 -6.42
N ALA A 131 -18.44 20.42 -6.55
CA ALA A 131 -19.37 20.36 -5.42
C ALA A 131 -19.36 18.99 -4.70
N THR A 132 -19.24 17.90 -5.48
CA THR A 132 -19.13 16.53 -4.93
C THR A 132 -17.83 16.34 -4.16
N ARG A 133 -16.68 16.85 -4.64
CA ARG A 133 -15.41 16.85 -3.89
C ARG A 133 -15.53 17.59 -2.56
N ASP A 134 -16.08 18.80 -2.59
CA ASP A 134 -16.29 19.59 -1.38
C ASP A 134 -17.17 18.86 -0.36
N GLN A 135 -18.20 18.16 -0.84
CA GLN A 135 -19.06 17.34 0.01
C GLN A 135 -18.31 16.15 0.59
N ALA A 136 -17.52 15.43 -0.23
CA ALA A 136 -16.69 14.32 0.24
C ALA A 136 -15.76 14.75 1.37
N HIS A 137 -15.05 15.86 1.21
CA HIS A 137 -14.17 16.41 2.23
C HIS A 137 -14.91 16.81 3.50
N ARG A 138 -16.09 17.45 3.39
CA ARG A 138 -16.88 17.78 4.58
C ARG A 138 -17.31 16.54 5.34
N ARG A 139 -17.89 15.55 4.65
CA ARG A 139 -18.34 14.31 5.28
C ARG A 139 -17.21 13.54 5.92
N ARG A 140 -16.06 13.43 5.22
CA ARG A 140 -14.88 12.75 5.78
C ARG A 140 -14.41 13.42 7.07
N ARG A 141 -14.32 14.77 7.11
CA ARG A 141 -13.95 15.51 8.33
C ARG A 141 -14.90 15.29 9.49
N GLU A 142 -16.18 15.14 9.22
CA GLU A 142 -17.22 14.87 10.26
C GLU A 142 -17.07 13.46 10.86
N LEU A 143 -16.63 12.49 10.07
CA LEU A 143 -16.63 11.07 10.43
C LEU A 143 -15.27 10.55 10.92
N VAL A 144 -14.18 11.14 10.47
CA VAL A 144 -12.83 10.55 10.64
C VAL A 144 -12.31 10.57 12.08
N GLY A 145 -12.72 11.53 12.91
CA GLY A 145 -12.13 11.76 14.24
C GLY A 145 -12.04 10.51 15.14
N PRO A 146 -13.14 9.80 15.41
CA PRO A 146 -13.10 8.59 16.23
C PRO A 146 -12.21 7.49 15.64
N HIS A 147 -12.25 7.31 14.30
CA HIS A 147 -11.45 6.33 13.60
C HIS A 147 -9.96 6.67 13.61
N LEU A 148 -9.61 7.95 13.44
CA LEU A 148 -8.21 8.40 13.52
C LEU A 148 -7.65 8.20 14.93
N THR A 149 -8.45 8.46 15.96
CA THR A 149 -8.07 8.19 17.37
C THR A 149 -7.82 6.69 17.59
N ALA A 150 -8.67 5.82 17.04
CA ALA A 150 -8.47 4.37 17.12
C ALA A 150 -7.21 3.94 16.36
N ALA A 151 -6.98 4.49 15.17
CA ALA A 151 -5.77 4.25 14.36
C ALA A 151 -4.47 4.69 15.09
N GLN A 152 -4.49 5.85 15.77
CA GLN A 152 -3.37 6.32 16.60
C GLN A 152 -3.04 5.34 17.74
N ARG A 153 -4.06 4.86 18.45
CA ARG A 153 -3.88 3.84 19.51
C ARG A 153 -3.31 2.55 18.96
N SER A 154 -3.85 2.05 17.85
CA SER A 154 -3.35 0.85 17.18
C SER A 154 -1.90 1.02 16.74
N LEU A 155 -1.56 2.16 16.16
CA LEU A 155 -0.19 2.44 15.72
C LEU A 155 0.79 2.50 16.89
N ALA A 156 0.39 3.04 18.05
CA ALA A 156 1.23 3.06 19.24
C ALA A 156 1.55 1.63 19.73
N GLU A 157 0.54 0.76 19.82
CA GLU A 157 0.73 -0.65 20.20
C GLU A 157 1.61 -1.40 19.16
N LEU A 158 1.39 -1.14 17.87
CA LEU A 158 2.18 -1.75 16.80
C LEU A 158 3.62 -1.25 16.77
N ALA A 159 3.87 0.04 17.04
CA ALA A 159 5.22 0.60 17.09
C ALA A 159 6.04 0.01 18.23
N GLU A 160 5.43 -0.20 19.41
CA GLU A 160 6.05 -0.90 20.52
C GLU A 160 6.40 -2.34 20.14
N ALA A 161 5.45 -3.07 19.55
CA ALA A 161 5.64 -4.45 19.10
C ALA A 161 6.74 -4.56 18.02
N ALA A 162 6.79 -3.62 17.08
CA ALA A 162 7.79 -3.55 16.01
C ALA A 162 9.18 -3.26 16.56
N SER A 163 9.29 -2.30 17.48
CA SER A 163 10.55 -1.96 18.16
C SER A 163 11.14 -3.17 18.91
N ALA A 164 10.30 -3.90 19.64
CA ALA A 164 10.73 -5.10 20.36
C ALA A 164 11.24 -6.22 19.44
N ARG A 165 10.83 -6.22 18.17
CA ARG A 165 11.19 -7.24 17.15
C ARG A 165 12.27 -6.79 16.18
N GLY A 166 12.67 -5.53 16.23
CA GLY A 166 13.64 -4.98 15.28
C GLY A 166 13.13 -4.89 13.84
N VAL A 167 11.79 -4.77 13.64
CA VAL A 167 11.17 -4.54 12.34
C VAL A 167 10.65 -3.12 12.24
N ALA A 168 10.53 -2.58 11.04
CA ALA A 168 9.97 -1.26 10.78
C ALA A 168 8.56 -1.36 10.18
N ILE A 169 7.71 -0.38 10.48
CA ILE A 169 6.37 -0.25 9.93
C ILE A 169 6.38 0.73 8.77
N GLY A 170 5.89 0.30 7.59
CA GLY A 170 5.56 1.17 6.48
C GLY A 170 4.06 1.45 6.46
N LEU A 171 3.66 2.71 6.75
CA LEU A 171 2.27 3.12 6.60
C LEU A 171 1.98 3.43 5.14
N GLU A 172 1.12 2.65 4.52
CA GLU A 172 0.79 2.80 3.12
C GLU A 172 -0.36 3.79 2.90
N ASN A 173 -0.20 4.69 1.92
CA ASN A 173 -1.32 5.50 1.44
C ASN A 173 -2.33 4.65 0.68
N ARG A 174 -3.60 4.99 0.85
CA ARG A 174 -4.71 4.13 0.44
C ARG A 174 -5.41 4.63 -0.81
N LEU A 175 -6.03 3.68 -1.54
CA LEU A 175 -6.77 3.93 -2.77
C LEU A 175 -8.10 4.64 -2.53
N GLY A 176 -8.82 4.29 -1.47
CA GLY A 176 -10.15 4.80 -1.18
C GLY A 176 -10.13 6.03 -0.29
N PHE A 177 -10.95 7.04 -0.59
CA PHE A 177 -10.99 8.31 0.17
C PHE A 177 -11.49 8.16 1.61
N ARG A 178 -12.27 7.12 1.90
CA ARG A 178 -12.69 6.79 3.29
C ARG A 178 -11.60 6.09 4.09
N GLU A 179 -10.51 5.65 3.46
CA GLU A 179 -9.44 4.94 4.14
C GLU A 179 -8.54 5.91 4.91
N ILE A 180 -7.85 5.39 5.91
CA ILE A 180 -6.95 6.10 6.83
C ILE A 180 -5.54 5.51 6.64
N PRO A 181 -4.52 6.36 6.58
CA PRO A 181 -4.52 7.81 6.70
C PRO A 181 -4.60 8.56 5.35
N SER A 182 -5.09 9.81 5.36
CA SER A 182 -4.80 10.79 4.31
C SER A 182 -3.32 11.24 4.38
N PRO A 183 -2.78 11.97 3.38
CA PRO A 183 -1.41 12.50 3.47
C PRO A 183 -1.19 13.38 4.71
N GLU A 184 -2.12 14.25 5.05
CA GLU A 184 -2.04 15.13 6.23
C GLU A 184 -2.10 14.31 7.54
N GLU A 185 -2.98 13.31 7.59
CA GLU A 185 -3.07 12.38 8.72
C GLU A 185 -1.79 11.54 8.84
N THR A 186 -1.20 11.14 7.71
CA THR A 186 0.09 10.43 7.70
C THR A 186 1.18 11.29 8.32
N ALA A 187 1.29 12.55 7.93
CA ALA A 187 2.28 13.46 8.50
C ALA A 187 2.13 13.62 10.03
N LEU A 188 0.87 13.75 10.50
CA LEU A 188 0.56 13.81 11.93
C LEU A 188 0.96 12.52 12.66
N LEU A 189 0.57 11.37 12.12
CA LEU A 189 0.88 10.06 12.71
C LEU A 189 2.38 9.78 12.77
N LEU A 190 3.13 10.16 11.75
CA LEU A 190 4.58 9.94 11.70
C LEU A 190 5.38 10.86 12.61
N ALA A 191 4.82 11.98 13.06
CA ALA A 191 5.53 12.96 13.89
C ALA A 191 6.02 12.38 15.22
N ASP A 192 5.29 11.41 15.78
CA ASP A 192 5.57 10.82 17.08
C ASP A 192 6.61 9.69 17.05
N TYR A 193 7.07 9.27 15.86
CA TYR A 193 7.94 8.11 15.70
C TYR A 193 9.26 8.41 15.00
N PRO A 194 10.35 7.73 15.40
CA PRO A 194 11.62 7.79 14.67
C PRO A 194 11.44 7.31 13.23
N PRO A 195 12.06 7.97 12.24
CA PRO A 195 11.94 7.63 10.81
C PRO A 195 12.27 6.17 10.47
N GLY A 196 13.15 5.53 11.24
CA GLY A 196 13.54 4.12 11.02
C GLY A 196 12.60 3.10 11.65
N LEU A 197 11.63 3.52 12.49
CA LEU A 197 10.66 2.63 13.14
C LEU A 197 9.31 2.66 12.45
N VAL A 198 8.78 3.85 12.21
CA VAL A 198 7.53 4.04 11.48
C VAL A 198 7.78 5.07 10.38
N GLY A 199 7.48 4.73 9.16
CA GLY A 199 7.62 5.63 8.02
C GLY A 199 6.52 5.45 6.99
N TYR A 200 6.63 6.23 5.92
CA TYR A 200 5.67 6.23 4.84
C TYR A 200 6.03 5.13 3.82
N TRP A 201 5.03 4.35 3.42
CA TRP A 201 5.11 3.42 2.30
C TRP A 201 4.32 4.01 1.15
N HIS A 202 5.04 4.48 0.13
CA HIS A 202 4.43 5.21 -0.96
C HIS A 202 3.91 4.28 -2.05
N ASP A 203 2.59 4.13 -2.12
CA ASP A 203 1.93 3.50 -3.26
C ASP A 203 1.67 4.55 -4.35
N THR A 204 2.31 4.35 -5.50
CA THR A 204 2.31 5.32 -6.61
C THR A 204 0.94 5.44 -7.26
N GLY A 205 0.25 4.33 -7.45
CA GLY A 205 -1.03 4.33 -8.15
C GLY A 205 -2.20 4.76 -7.28
N HIS A 206 -2.18 4.44 -5.99
CA HIS A 206 -3.20 4.90 -5.06
C HIS A 206 -3.23 6.45 -4.99
N LEU A 207 -2.04 7.06 -4.88
CA LEU A 207 -1.93 8.52 -4.86
C LEU A 207 -2.37 9.12 -6.21
N GLU A 208 -1.98 8.49 -7.32
CA GLU A 208 -2.34 8.93 -8.67
C GLU A 208 -3.84 8.91 -8.89
N VAL A 209 -4.54 7.83 -8.51
CA VAL A 209 -6.01 7.72 -8.66
C VAL A 209 -6.73 8.78 -7.84
N GLN A 210 -6.35 8.99 -6.58
CA GLN A 210 -6.96 10.02 -5.74
C GLN A 210 -6.72 11.43 -6.31
N GLY A 211 -5.52 11.69 -6.82
CA GLY A 211 -5.21 12.95 -7.49
C GLY A 211 -6.04 13.18 -8.76
N ARG A 212 -6.26 12.14 -9.59
CA ARG A 212 -7.13 12.23 -10.78
C ARG A 212 -8.60 12.47 -10.46
N LEU A 213 -9.04 12.03 -9.29
CA LEU A 213 -10.38 12.37 -8.78
C LEU A 213 -10.44 13.77 -8.16
N GLY A 214 -9.29 14.45 -7.99
CA GLY A 214 -9.17 15.75 -7.37
C GLY A 214 -9.41 15.73 -5.85
N LEU A 215 -9.26 14.57 -5.21
CA LEU A 215 -9.44 14.37 -3.77
C LEU A 215 -8.22 14.76 -2.95
N LEU A 216 -7.05 14.89 -3.59
CA LEU A 216 -5.81 15.36 -2.97
C LEU A 216 -4.87 15.99 -4.02
N ASP A 217 -3.91 16.78 -3.54
CA ASP A 217 -2.79 17.24 -4.36
C ASP A 217 -1.61 16.25 -4.22
N ARG A 218 -1.24 15.64 -5.35
CA ARG A 218 -0.18 14.62 -5.40
C ARG A 218 1.19 15.19 -5.09
N GLN A 219 1.46 16.43 -5.53
CA GLN A 219 2.75 17.08 -5.34
C GLN A 219 2.92 17.47 -3.87
N GLU A 220 1.91 18.11 -3.29
CA GLU A 220 1.91 18.48 -1.89
C GLU A 220 2.09 17.24 -0.98
N ALA A 221 1.40 16.14 -1.29
CA ALA A 221 1.52 14.89 -0.54
C ALA A 221 2.95 14.33 -0.57
N LEU A 222 3.59 14.24 -1.74
CA LEU A 222 4.95 13.73 -1.86
C LEU A 222 5.99 14.69 -1.28
N ASP A 223 5.82 15.99 -1.47
CA ASP A 223 6.74 17.01 -0.92
C ASP A 223 6.74 16.99 0.60
N SER A 224 5.57 16.77 1.22
CA SER A 224 5.43 16.69 2.68
C SER A 224 5.96 15.39 3.29
N LEU A 225 5.82 14.26 2.59
CA LEU A 225 6.11 12.93 3.11
C LEU A 225 7.42 12.33 2.58
N GLY A 226 8.03 12.90 1.55
CA GLY A 226 9.17 12.32 0.84
C GLY A 226 10.33 11.91 1.76
N ALA A 227 10.68 12.74 2.75
CA ALA A 227 11.75 12.45 3.72
C ALA A 227 11.42 11.28 4.67
N ARG A 228 10.17 10.84 4.73
CA ARG A 228 9.68 9.74 5.59
C ARG A 228 9.43 8.45 4.82
N ILE A 229 9.69 8.41 3.49
CA ILE A 229 9.49 7.22 2.66
C ILE A 229 10.52 6.15 3.04
N LEU A 230 10.04 5.00 3.53
CA LEU A 230 10.84 3.78 3.77
C LEU A 230 10.82 2.84 2.56
N GLY A 231 9.72 2.79 1.85
CA GLY A 231 9.53 1.93 0.69
C GLY A 231 8.36 2.37 -0.16
N THR A 232 8.17 1.67 -1.25
CA THR A 232 7.18 2.00 -2.28
C THR A 232 6.47 0.77 -2.78
N HIS A 233 5.21 0.94 -3.22
CA HIS A 233 4.58 0.07 -4.20
C HIS A 233 4.60 0.80 -5.55
N LEU A 234 5.38 0.26 -6.48
CA LEU A 234 5.58 0.83 -7.80
C LEU A 234 4.68 0.14 -8.80
N HIS A 235 3.71 0.85 -9.29
CA HIS A 235 2.86 0.45 -10.40
C HIS A 235 2.32 1.67 -11.12
N ASP A 236 1.90 1.47 -12.34
CA ASP A 236 1.36 2.52 -13.20
C ASP A 236 -0.16 2.59 -13.10
N VAL A 237 -0.75 3.65 -13.63
CA VAL A 237 -2.19 3.87 -13.69
C VAL A 237 -2.61 4.24 -15.10
N GLN A 238 -3.70 3.64 -15.58
CA GLN A 238 -4.37 4.06 -16.81
C GLN A 238 -5.81 4.46 -16.52
N GLY A 239 -6.16 5.71 -16.72
CA GLY A 239 -7.42 6.25 -16.24
C GLY A 239 -7.53 6.16 -14.72
N LEU A 240 -8.41 5.33 -14.19
CA LEU A 240 -8.53 5.02 -12.76
C LEU A 240 -8.16 3.55 -12.44
N ARG A 241 -7.60 2.82 -13.40
CA ARG A 241 -7.11 1.47 -13.20
C ARG A 241 -5.65 1.52 -12.74
N ASP A 242 -5.43 1.18 -11.51
CA ASP A 242 -4.13 1.02 -10.85
C ASP A 242 -3.50 -0.37 -11.08
N HIS A 243 -2.38 -0.65 -10.43
CA HIS A 243 -1.61 -1.89 -10.50
C HIS A 243 -1.20 -2.31 -11.94
N ARG A 244 -1.11 -1.31 -12.86
CA ARG A 244 -0.51 -1.53 -14.18
C ARG A 244 1.01 -1.69 -14.05
N ALA A 245 1.61 -2.47 -14.91
CA ALA A 245 3.07 -2.54 -14.94
C ALA A 245 3.67 -1.16 -15.28
N PRO A 246 4.75 -0.72 -14.61
CA PRO A 246 5.43 0.52 -14.95
C PRO A 246 5.78 0.60 -16.45
N GLY A 247 5.36 1.70 -17.08
CA GLY A 247 5.46 1.91 -18.54
C GLY A 247 4.25 1.44 -19.34
N ASN A 248 3.23 0.87 -18.69
CA ASN A 248 1.95 0.51 -19.32
C ASN A 248 0.79 1.37 -18.80
N GLY A 249 1.06 2.63 -18.48
CA GLY A 249 0.11 3.61 -17.99
C GLY A 249 0.53 5.04 -18.29
N GLU A 250 0.09 5.97 -17.43
CA GLU A 250 0.15 7.41 -17.66
C GLU A 250 0.73 8.20 -16.48
N SER A 251 1.40 7.52 -15.52
CA SER A 251 1.97 8.17 -14.33
C SER A 251 3.19 9.02 -14.68
N ASP A 252 3.37 10.15 -13.95
CA ASP A 252 4.55 11.01 -14.11
C ASP A 252 5.74 10.44 -13.34
N TRP A 253 6.44 9.51 -13.97
CA TRP A 253 7.60 8.86 -13.39
C TRP A 253 8.79 9.81 -13.16
N ALA A 254 8.91 10.88 -13.94
CA ALA A 254 9.96 11.88 -13.75
C ALA A 254 9.74 12.67 -12.45
N TYR A 255 8.48 12.96 -12.10
CA TYR A 255 8.14 13.57 -10.82
C TYR A 255 8.37 12.60 -9.66
N ILE A 256 7.89 11.36 -9.77
CA ILE A 256 8.06 10.32 -8.74
C ILE A 256 9.56 10.11 -8.46
N ALA A 257 10.40 10.01 -9.49
CA ALA A 257 11.85 9.81 -9.35
C ALA A 257 12.52 10.89 -8.49
N ARG A 258 12.09 12.17 -8.62
CA ARG A 258 12.66 13.27 -7.83
C ARG A 258 12.28 13.21 -6.35
N ALA A 259 11.11 12.65 -6.03
CA ALA A 259 10.59 12.59 -4.67
C ALA A 259 11.10 11.38 -3.87
N LEU A 260 11.53 10.30 -4.55
CA LEU A 260 11.92 9.06 -3.88
C LEU A 260 13.33 9.10 -3.29
N PRO A 261 13.51 8.89 -1.97
CA PRO A 261 14.83 8.76 -1.37
C PRO A 261 15.60 7.57 -1.97
N PRO A 262 16.93 7.69 -2.18
CA PRO A 262 17.73 6.58 -2.71
C PRO A 262 17.66 5.30 -1.87
N ALA A 263 17.50 5.43 -0.54
CA ALA A 263 17.46 4.31 0.39
C ALA A 263 16.08 3.61 0.50
N ALA A 264 15.02 4.18 -0.08
CA ALA A 264 13.69 3.58 0.00
C ALA A 264 13.63 2.25 -0.79
N VAL A 265 12.94 1.26 -0.25
CA VAL A 265 12.71 -0.02 -0.93
C VAL A 265 11.81 0.18 -2.15
N ARG A 266 12.17 -0.46 -3.28
CA ARG A 266 11.38 -0.42 -4.52
C ARG A 266 10.66 -1.75 -4.67
N THR A 267 9.40 -1.81 -4.23
CA THR A 267 8.55 -2.99 -4.40
C THR A 267 7.62 -2.76 -5.60
N PHE A 268 7.56 -3.72 -6.49
CA PHE A 268 6.66 -3.67 -7.64
C PHE A 268 5.37 -4.41 -7.29
N GLU A 269 4.25 -3.71 -7.30
CA GLU A 269 2.94 -4.29 -7.04
C GLU A 269 2.10 -4.31 -8.33
N ILE A 270 2.38 -5.27 -9.19
CA ILE A 270 1.81 -5.38 -10.54
C ILE A 270 0.67 -6.40 -10.55
N SER A 271 -0.45 -6.08 -11.20
CA SER A 271 -1.56 -7.00 -11.40
C SER A 271 -1.14 -8.25 -12.18
N GLY A 272 -1.71 -9.41 -11.80
CA GLY A 272 -1.43 -10.68 -12.47
C GLY A 272 -1.97 -10.78 -13.90
N ASP A 273 -2.87 -9.90 -14.32
CA ASP A 273 -3.43 -9.84 -15.67
C ASP A 273 -2.69 -8.87 -16.62
N GLU A 274 -1.61 -8.24 -16.13
CA GLU A 274 -0.74 -7.43 -17.00
C GLU A 274 0.03 -8.31 -18.00
N PRO A 275 0.25 -7.81 -19.24
CA PRO A 275 1.05 -8.54 -20.22
C PRO A 275 2.47 -8.79 -19.70
N GLU A 276 2.95 -10.01 -19.85
CA GLU A 276 4.26 -10.46 -19.36
C GLU A 276 5.41 -9.57 -19.86
N THR A 277 5.32 -9.07 -21.09
CA THR A 277 6.33 -8.18 -21.68
C THR A 277 6.50 -6.87 -20.90
N PHE A 278 5.40 -6.33 -20.33
CA PHE A 278 5.46 -5.14 -19.48
C PHE A 278 5.99 -5.48 -18.08
N ILE A 279 5.57 -6.62 -17.50
CA ILE A 279 6.07 -7.06 -16.19
C ILE A 279 7.59 -7.24 -16.23
N GLN A 280 8.09 -7.96 -17.25
CA GLN A 280 9.54 -8.18 -17.44
C GLN A 280 10.29 -6.90 -17.81
N GLY A 281 9.64 -5.99 -18.52
CA GLY A 281 10.22 -4.71 -18.93
C GLY A 281 10.25 -3.63 -17.86
N ALA A 282 9.52 -3.82 -16.75
CA ALA A 282 9.27 -2.78 -15.72
C ALA A 282 10.57 -2.28 -15.07
N ILE A 283 11.50 -3.18 -14.71
CA ILE A 283 12.80 -2.81 -14.14
C ILE A 283 13.57 -1.89 -15.11
N GLY A 284 13.72 -2.31 -16.35
CA GLY A 284 14.43 -1.52 -17.38
C GLY A 284 13.75 -0.18 -17.67
N PHE A 285 12.42 -0.13 -17.59
CA PHE A 285 11.67 1.12 -17.73
C PHE A 285 11.98 2.07 -16.58
N LEU A 286 11.86 1.64 -15.32
CA LEU A 286 12.10 2.48 -14.14
C LEU A 286 13.57 2.90 -14.00
N ALA A 287 14.51 2.07 -14.43
CA ALA A 287 15.93 2.45 -14.50
C ALA A 287 16.15 3.63 -15.47
N ARG A 288 15.48 3.64 -16.63
CA ARG A 288 15.53 4.80 -17.56
C ARG A 288 14.86 6.05 -16.98
N CYS A 289 13.89 5.90 -16.08
CA CYS A 289 13.26 7.02 -15.39
C CYS A 289 14.07 7.53 -14.18
N GLY A 290 15.19 6.89 -13.82
CA GLY A 290 16.04 7.28 -12.69
C GLY A 290 15.48 6.88 -11.32
N ILE A 291 14.62 5.84 -11.27
CA ILE A 291 14.04 5.33 -10.02
C ILE A 291 14.87 4.18 -9.43
N LEU A 292 15.54 3.42 -10.30
CA LEU A 292 16.41 2.29 -9.93
C LEU A 292 17.86 2.63 -10.20
#